data_f2d0dbfe73ecd4120ddf3fa47e9307c7
#
_entry.id   f2d0dbfe73ecd4120ddf3fa47e9307c7
#
_cell.length_a   1.000
_cell.length_b   1.000
_cell.length_c   1.000
_cell.angle_alpha   90.00
_cell.angle_beta   90.00
_cell.angle_gamma   90.00
#
_symmetry.space_group_name_H-M   'P 1'
#
loop_
_entity.id
_entity.type
_entity.pdbx_description
1 polymer ?
#
loop_
_entity_poly.entity_id
_entity_poly.type
_entity_poly.pdbx_seq_one_letter_code
_entity_poly.pdbx_strand_id
1 'polypeptide(L)'
;MTAEAHAYVRLAEQGSSVQPGRPPRPILNTFFLPRGLLGRVGGMLMARGLPQQREIADLLTTPGTDLCEVGCGPGVLGALLAQRHEQLHLQLVDPSPIMRSQATRRCRQWQSAGRVDICPGTADQLPLPDAAFDTVASVNTVVMWPDLLAGLREIRRVLRPDGHLVLSWHSATAPSSTSRRLALSDANTRTLSDALHATFGDLERHDLSHSVVWQVQRRD
;
A
#
# COMPACT_ATOMS: atom_id res chain seq x y z
N MET A 1 -10.59 17.80 15.34
CA MET A 1 -10.52 17.32 13.95
C MET A 1 -10.06 18.51 13.11
N THR A 2 -8.87 18.44 12.56
CA THR A 2 -8.27 19.55 11.78
C THR A 2 -8.82 19.56 10.36
N ALA A 3 -8.74 20.73 9.66
CA ALA A 3 -9.17 20.88 8.27
C ALA A 3 -8.52 19.86 7.30
N GLU A 4 -7.35 19.33 7.67
CA GLU A 4 -6.58 18.34 6.93
C GLU A 4 -7.21 16.93 6.97
N ALA A 5 -7.80 16.52 8.11
CA ALA A 5 -8.54 15.27 8.20
C ALA A 5 -9.78 15.26 7.29
N HIS A 6 -10.42 16.44 7.11
CA HIS A 6 -11.54 16.58 6.18
C HIS A 6 -11.12 16.54 4.70
N ALA A 7 -9.89 16.91 4.37
CA ALA A 7 -9.38 16.80 2.99
C ALA A 7 -9.19 15.33 2.59
N TYR A 8 -8.76 14.49 3.53
CA TYR A 8 -8.51 13.08 3.26
C TYR A 8 -9.79 12.24 3.17
N VAL A 9 -10.79 12.53 4.00
CA VAL A 9 -12.13 11.94 3.86
C VAL A 9 -12.70 12.25 2.46
N ARG A 10 -12.42 13.45 1.92
CA ARG A 10 -12.79 13.83 0.54
C ARG A 10 -12.03 13.07 -0.55
N LEU A 11 -10.78 12.63 -0.29
CA LEU A 11 -10.04 11.74 -1.21
C LEU A 11 -10.78 10.41 -1.42
N ALA A 12 -11.28 9.82 -0.35
CA ALA A 12 -12.05 8.59 -0.39
C ALA A 12 -13.46 8.79 -1.00
N GLU A 13 -14.07 9.95 -0.80
CA GLU A 13 -15.43 10.26 -1.27
C GLU A 13 -15.49 10.67 -2.75
N GLN A 14 -14.48 11.36 -3.27
CA GLN A 14 -14.46 11.85 -4.65
C GLN A 14 -14.00 10.81 -5.68
N GLY A 15 -13.34 9.74 -5.24
CA GLY A 15 -12.99 8.60 -6.10
C GLY A 15 -14.16 7.63 -6.36
N SER A 16 -15.24 7.75 -5.60
CA SER A 16 -16.51 7.08 -5.85
C SER A 16 -17.61 8.13 -5.97
N SER A 17 -18.46 8.02 -6.98
CA SER A 17 -19.66 8.84 -7.18
C SER A 17 -20.74 8.58 -6.11
N VAL A 18 -20.34 8.64 -4.81
CA VAL A 18 -21.19 8.43 -3.65
C VAL A 18 -21.66 9.80 -3.16
N GLN A 19 -22.97 10.05 -3.29
CA GLN A 19 -23.60 11.25 -2.76
C GLN A 19 -23.46 11.31 -1.23
N PRO A 20 -23.21 12.52 -0.63
CA PRO A 20 -23.15 12.70 0.82
C PRO A 20 -24.46 12.23 1.47
N GLY A 21 -24.34 11.38 2.47
CA GLY A 21 -25.51 10.88 3.24
C GLY A 21 -26.01 9.48 2.92
N ARG A 22 -25.41 8.79 1.94
CA ARG A 22 -25.73 7.39 1.67
C ARG A 22 -24.71 6.49 2.34
N PRO A 23 -25.10 5.53 3.21
CA PRO A 23 -24.14 4.58 3.79
C PRO A 23 -23.44 3.84 2.64
N PRO A 24 -22.12 3.57 2.75
CA PRO A 24 -21.37 2.88 1.71
C PRO A 24 -22.02 1.53 1.44
N ARG A 25 -22.18 1.19 0.17
CA ARG A 25 -22.80 -0.07 -0.25
C ARG A 25 -22.04 -1.25 0.37
N PRO A 26 -22.73 -2.28 0.88
CA PRO A 26 -22.10 -3.43 1.56
C PRO A 26 -20.95 -4.08 0.77
N ILE A 27 -21.04 -4.05 -0.56
CA ILE A 27 -20.03 -4.58 -1.48
C ILE A 27 -18.72 -3.80 -1.44
N LEU A 28 -18.76 -2.45 -1.34
CA LEU A 28 -17.57 -1.61 -1.22
C LEU A 28 -16.87 -1.85 0.13
N ASN A 29 -17.63 -1.94 1.23
CA ASN A 29 -17.05 -2.27 2.54
C ASN A 29 -16.37 -3.65 2.58
N THR A 30 -16.82 -4.59 1.77
CA THR A 30 -16.20 -5.93 1.66
C THR A 30 -14.84 -5.88 0.97
N PHE A 31 -14.63 -4.94 0.05
CA PHE A 31 -13.34 -4.71 -0.61
C PHE A 31 -12.38 -3.88 0.24
N PHE A 32 -12.87 -2.84 0.94
CA PHE A 32 -12.02 -1.94 1.72
C PHE A 32 -11.63 -2.50 3.10
N LEU A 33 -12.51 -3.27 3.75
CA LEU A 33 -12.22 -3.97 5.01
C LEU A 33 -12.82 -5.38 4.96
N PRO A 34 -12.15 -6.34 4.31
CA PRO A 34 -12.67 -7.68 4.14
C PRO A 34 -12.92 -8.37 5.48
N ARG A 35 -14.19 -8.67 5.78
CA ARG A 35 -14.63 -9.39 6.97
C ARG A 35 -15.44 -10.63 6.58
N GLY A 36 -15.30 -11.72 7.34
CA GLY A 36 -16.06 -12.95 7.14
C GLY A 36 -15.76 -13.67 5.82
N LEU A 37 -16.71 -14.52 5.38
CA LEU A 37 -16.56 -15.36 4.18
C LEU A 37 -16.42 -14.53 2.88
N LEU A 38 -17.18 -13.43 2.76
CA LEU A 38 -17.07 -12.49 1.63
C LEU A 38 -15.70 -11.81 1.56
N GLY A 39 -15.06 -11.52 2.71
CA GLY A 39 -13.70 -11.00 2.75
C GLY A 39 -12.66 -11.99 2.24
N ARG A 40 -12.89 -13.31 2.48
CA ARG A 40 -12.01 -14.37 1.93
C ARG A 40 -12.09 -14.42 0.40
N VAL A 41 -13.29 -14.33 -0.16
CA VAL A 41 -13.50 -14.28 -1.62
C VAL A 41 -12.94 -13.00 -2.21
N GLY A 42 -13.14 -11.85 -1.55
CA GLY A 42 -12.54 -10.56 -1.96
C GLY A 42 -11.02 -10.63 -2.01
N GLY A 43 -10.38 -11.18 -0.99
CA GLY A 43 -8.93 -11.39 -0.98
C GLY A 43 -8.44 -12.36 -2.06
N MET A 44 -9.20 -13.40 -2.40
CA MET A 44 -8.89 -14.28 -3.53
C MET A 44 -8.98 -13.56 -4.88
N LEU A 45 -9.97 -12.67 -5.05
CA LEU A 45 -10.11 -11.85 -6.26
C LEU A 45 -9.01 -10.80 -6.35
N MET A 46 -8.65 -10.15 -5.25
CA MET A 46 -7.48 -9.25 -5.16
C MET A 46 -6.18 -9.99 -5.50
N ALA A 47 -6.05 -11.24 -5.06
CA ALA A 47 -4.88 -12.07 -5.38
C ALA A 47 -4.74 -12.44 -6.87
N ARG A 48 -5.80 -12.28 -7.66
CA ARG A 48 -5.78 -12.44 -9.13
C ARG A 48 -5.40 -11.15 -9.85
N GLY A 49 -5.44 -9.99 -9.18
CA GLY A 49 -5.05 -8.68 -9.72
C GLY A 49 -3.53 -8.49 -9.78
N LEU A 50 -2.81 -9.46 -10.32
CA LEU A 50 -1.34 -9.54 -10.33
C LEU A 50 -0.58 -8.49 -11.15
N PRO A 51 -1.14 -7.79 -12.16
CA PRO A 51 -0.33 -6.90 -13.00
C PRO A 51 0.37 -5.80 -12.22
N GLN A 52 -0.35 -5.13 -11.29
CA GLN A 52 0.20 -4.03 -10.50
C GLN A 52 1.31 -4.49 -9.56
N GLN A 53 1.12 -5.61 -8.84
CA GLN A 53 2.14 -6.15 -7.95
C GLN A 53 3.39 -6.60 -8.72
N ARG A 54 3.22 -7.08 -9.97
CA ARG A 54 4.34 -7.42 -10.85
C ARG A 54 5.08 -6.17 -11.30
N GLU A 55 4.38 -5.12 -11.74
CA GLU A 55 5.00 -3.84 -12.10
C GLU A 55 5.83 -3.26 -10.93
N ILE A 56 5.29 -3.32 -9.70
CA ILE A 56 6.01 -2.84 -8.52
C ILE A 56 7.21 -3.75 -8.19
N ALA A 57 7.04 -5.08 -8.30
CA ALA A 57 8.15 -6.01 -8.10
C ALA A 57 9.23 -5.88 -9.19
N ASP A 58 8.85 -5.49 -10.41
CA ASP A 58 9.79 -5.20 -11.52
C ASP A 58 10.53 -3.87 -11.29
N LEU A 59 9.90 -2.91 -10.63
CA LEU A 59 10.51 -1.64 -10.24
C LEU A 59 11.48 -1.82 -9.06
N LEU A 60 11.17 -2.72 -8.12
CA LEU A 60 11.97 -3.01 -6.92
C LEU A 60 13.09 -4.01 -7.22
N THR A 61 14.02 -3.64 -8.12
CA THR A 61 15.15 -4.51 -8.50
C THR A 61 16.25 -4.56 -7.44
N THR A 62 16.41 -3.50 -6.66
CA THR A 62 17.41 -3.37 -5.59
C THR A 62 16.77 -2.82 -4.31
N PRO A 63 15.89 -3.61 -3.66
CA PRO A 63 15.11 -3.10 -2.53
C PRO A 63 15.90 -2.96 -1.21
N GLY A 64 17.21 -3.20 -1.21
CA GLY A 64 18.02 -3.34 -0.01
C GLY A 64 17.89 -4.72 0.62
N THR A 65 18.20 -4.84 1.92
CA THR A 65 18.12 -6.09 2.68
C THR A 65 16.83 -6.22 3.49
N ASP A 66 16.24 -5.10 3.89
CA ASP A 66 15.04 -5.06 4.74
C ASP A 66 13.94 -4.22 4.09
N LEU A 67 12.83 -4.86 3.76
CA LEU A 67 11.68 -4.19 3.15
C LEU A 67 10.42 -4.38 3.99
N CYS A 68 9.68 -3.29 4.19
CA CYS A 68 8.33 -3.32 4.78
C CYS A 68 7.26 -3.10 3.71
N GLU A 69 6.26 -3.99 3.65
CA GLU A 69 5.05 -3.79 2.84
C GLU A 69 3.89 -3.37 3.75
N VAL A 70 3.42 -2.12 3.59
CA VAL A 70 2.30 -1.55 4.35
C VAL A 70 0.99 -1.76 3.60
N GLY A 71 0.05 -2.49 4.23
CA GLY A 71 -1.18 -2.95 3.61
C GLY A 71 -0.94 -4.13 2.66
N CYS A 72 -0.23 -5.13 3.13
CA CYS A 72 0.20 -6.28 2.29
C CYS A 72 -0.95 -7.11 1.71
N GLY A 73 -2.18 -6.93 2.22
CA GLY A 73 -3.33 -7.72 1.80
C GLY A 73 -3.04 -9.22 1.87
N PRO A 74 -3.35 -9.99 0.80
CA PRO A 74 -3.10 -11.43 0.77
C PRO A 74 -1.63 -11.80 0.50
N GLY A 75 -0.66 -10.86 0.61
CA GLY A 75 0.79 -11.09 0.53
C GLY A 75 1.31 -11.41 -0.87
N VAL A 76 0.72 -10.82 -1.91
CA VAL A 76 1.12 -11.12 -3.30
C VAL A 76 2.45 -10.50 -3.64
N LEU A 77 2.65 -9.20 -3.36
CA LEU A 77 3.92 -8.52 -3.61
C LEU A 77 5.03 -9.12 -2.73
N GLY A 78 4.77 -9.33 -1.43
CA GLY A 78 5.72 -9.96 -0.53
C GLY A 78 6.21 -11.32 -1.04
N ALA A 79 5.30 -12.17 -1.55
CA ALA A 79 5.69 -13.46 -2.12
C ALA A 79 6.53 -13.32 -3.41
N LEU A 80 6.19 -12.36 -4.29
CA LEU A 80 6.97 -12.08 -5.51
C LEU A 80 8.40 -11.60 -5.16
N LEU A 81 8.52 -10.70 -4.20
CA LEU A 81 9.81 -10.16 -3.76
C LEU A 81 10.65 -11.24 -3.05
N ALA A 82 10.05 -12.03 -2.15
CA ALA A 82 10.74 -13.12 -1.48
C ALA A 82 11.27 -14.19 -2.45
N GLN A 83 10.57 -14.40 -3.57
CA GLN A 83 11.00 -15.32 -4.62
C GLN A 83 12.17 -14.78 -5.45
N ARG A 84 12.19 -13.45 -5.68
CA ARG A 84 13.19 -12.80 -6.56
C ARG A 84 14.50 -12.47 -5.84
N HIS A 85 14.42 -12.16 -4.54
CA HIS A 85 15.54 -11.64 -3.76
C HIS A 85 15.82 -12.57 -2.57
N GLU A 86 16.80 -13.46 -2.70
CA GLU A 86 17.11 -14.49 -1.69
C GLU A 86 17.57 -13.92 -0.34
N GLN A 87 18.21 -12.74 -0.35
CA GLN A 87 18.73 -12.09 0.85
C GLN A 87 17.75 -11.10 1.49
N LEU A 88 16.58 -10.90 0.89
CA LEU A 88 15.61 -9.92 1.35
C LEU A 88 14.83 -10.43 2.57
N HIS A 89 14.83 -9.64 3.63
CA HIS A 89 13.93 -9.78 4.77
C HIS A 89 12.71 -8.91 4.57
N LEU A 90 11.53 -9.50 4.72
CA LEU A 90 10.25 -8.85 4.47
C LEU A 90 9.42 -8.76 5.73
N GLN A 91 9.02 -7.55 6.08
CA GLN A 91 7.99 -7.29 7.07
C GLN A 91 6.68 -6.93 6.39
N LEU A 92 5.66 -7.77 6.51
CA LEU A 92 4.33 -7.55 5.93
C LEU A 92 3.39 -7.05 7.02
N VAL A 93 2.76 -5.89 6.79
CA VAL A 93 1.84 -5.26 7.75
C VAL A 93 0.46 -5.14 7.15
N ASP A 94 -0.59 -5.60 7.85
CA ASP A 94 -1.98 -5.41 7.42
C ASP A 94 -2.93 -5.41 8.62
N PRO A 95 -3.91 -4.50 8.71
CA PRO A 95 -4.87 -4.47 9.82
C PRO A 95 -5.84 -5.65 9.80
N SER A 96 -6.12 -6.26 8.64
CA SER A 96 -7.11 -7.33 8.48
C SER A 96 -6.54 -8.71 8.89
N PRO A 97 -7.10 -9.38 9.91
CA PRO A 97 -6.67 -10.74 10.26
C PRO A 97 -6.90 -11.75 9.14
N ILE A 98 -7.90 -11.52 8.28
CA ILE A 98 -8.20 -12.38 7.12
C ILE A 98 -7.08 -12.22 6.08
N MET A 99 -6.64 -10.99 5.79
CA MET A 99 -5.55 -10.73 4.85
C MET A 99 -4.25 -11.33 5.37
N ARG A 100 -3.91 -11.09 6.63
CA ARG A 100 -2.71 -11.70 7.25
C ARG A 100 -2.75 -13.23 7.18
N SER A 101 -3.90 -13.86 7.46
CA SER A 101 -4.04 -15.33 7.31
C SER A 101 -3.81 -15.83 5.88
N GLN A 102 -4.18 -15.05 4.87
CA GLN A 102 -3.91 -15.38 3.46
C GLN A 102 -2.43 -15.15 3.12
N ALA A 103 -1.85 -14.06 3.59
CA ALA A 103 -0.43 -13.76 3.43
C ALA A 103 0.44 -14.84 4.10
N THR A 104 0.11 -15.27 5.32
CA THR A 104 0.78 -16.37 6.02
C THR A 104 0.78 -17.67 5.19
N ARG A 105 -0.37 -18.03 4.61
CA ARG A 105 -0.42 -19.23 3.76
C ARG A 105 0.41 -19.09 2.48
N ARG A 106 0.40 -17.90 1.86
CA ARG A 106 1.15 -17.62 0.64
C ARG A 106 2.65 -17.59 0.88
N CYS A 107 3.07 -16.95 1.96
CA CYS A 107 4.48 -16.74 2.28
C CYS A 107 5.07 -17.84 3.20
N ARG A 108 4.34 -18.93 3.45
CA ARG A 108 4.68 -19.96 4.43
C ARG A 108 6.12 -20.45 4.35
N GLN A 109 6.61 -20.76 3.15
CA GLN A 109 7.97 -21.28 2.97
C GLN A 109 9.04 -20.26 3.42
N TRP A 110 8.83 -18.98 3.13
CA TRP A 110 9.77 -17.91 3.50
C TRP A 110 9.65 -17.51 4.97
N GLN A 111 8.46 -17.62 5.57
CA GLN A 111 8.28 -17.49 7.02
C GLN A 111 9.03 -18.60 7.76
N SER A 112 8.92 -19.85 7.30
CA SER A 112 9.66 -20.98 7.90
C SER A 112 11.18 -20.85 7.74
N ALA A 113 11.64 -20.10 6.75
CA ALA A 113 13.04 -19.77 6.54
C ALA A 113 13.49 -18.50 7.30
N GLY A 114 12.63 -17.87 8.11
CA GLY A 114 12.93 -16.63 8.84
C GLY A 114 13.10 -15.38 7.97
N ARG A 115 12.56 -15.40 6.73
CA ARG A 115 12.73 -14.30 5.76
C ARG A 115 11.50 -13.42 5.61
N VAL A 116 10.36 -13.83 6.11
CA VAL A 116 9.10 -13.09 6.05
C VAL A 116 8.44 -13.08 7.40
N ASP A 117 8.19 -11.89 7.95
CA ASP A 117 7.37 -11.69 9.13
C ASP A 117 6.06 -10.98 8.78
N ILE A 118 5.00 -11.31 9.50
CA ILE A 118 3.67 -10.72 9.27
C ILE A 118 3.09 -10.26 10.58
N CYS A 119 2.73 -8.98 10.68
CA CYS A 119 2.14 -8.42 11.90
C CYS A 119 0.87 -7.58 11.63
N PRO A 120 0.01 -7.38 12.65
CA PRO A 120 -1.07 -6.41 12.58
C PRO A 120 -0.53 -4.99 12.67
N GLY A 121 -1.13 -4.04 11.92
CA GLY A 121 -0.81 -2.62 11.98
C GLY A 121 -1.57 -1.83 10.93
N THR A 122 -1.67 -0.52 11.14
CA THR A 122 -2.18 0.46 10.17
C THR A 122 -1.05 1.37 9.73
N ALA A 123 -1.21 2.06 8.60
CA ALA A 123 -0.16 2.93 8.07
C ALA A 123 0.21 4.06 9.05
N ASP A 124 -0.77 4.59 9.77
CA ASP A 124 -0.64 5.68 10.75
C ASP A 124 -0.17 5.20 12.13
N GLN A 125 -0.02 3.88 12.33
CA GLN A 125 0.44 3.28 13.58
C GLN A 125 1.17 1.95 13.28
N LEU A 126 2.42 2.05 12.83
CA LEU A 126 3.25 0.89 12.51
C LEU A 126 3.92 0.36 13.79
N PRO A 127 3.69 -0.93 14.18
CA PRO A 127 4.32 -1.54 15.35
C PRO A 127 5.77 -2.00 15.03
N LEU A 128 6.56 -1.11 14.45
CA LEU A 128 7.88 -1.38 13.91
C LEU A 128 8.90 -0.38 14.47
N PRO A 129 10.17 -0.78 14.63
CA PRO A 129 11.21 0.12 15.13
C PRO A 129 11.56 1.23 14.13
N ASP A 130 12.16 2.31 14.65
CA ASP A 130 12.69 3.40 13.87
C ASP A 130 13.86 2.95 13.00
N ALA A 131 14.01 3.53 11.82
CA ALA A 131 15.16 3.34 10.93
C ALA A 131 15.53 1.85 10.71
N ALA A 132 14.52 1.01 10.48
CA ALA A 132 14.68 -0.44 10.35
C ALA A 132 14.70 -0.95 8.90
N PHE A 133 14.18 -0.16 7.94
CA PHE A 133 13.96 -0.63 6.57
C PHE A 133 14.69 0.23 5.54
N ASP A 134 15.27 -0.43 4.55
CA ASP A 134 15.86 0.22 3.37
C ASP A 134 14.76 0.68 2.41
N THR A 135 13.68 -0.10 2.35
CA THR A 135 12.53 0.21 1.49
C THR A 135 11.21 -0.02 2.23
N VAL A 136 10.27 0.89 2.03
CA VAL A 136 8.86 0.68 2.35
C VAL A 136 8.07 0.70 1.05
N ALA A 137 7.25 -0.32 0.83
CA ALA A 137 6.33 -0.41 -0.30
C ALA A 137 4.87 -0.37 0.18
N SER A 138 3.99 0.27 -0.59
CA SER A 138 2.55 0.22 -0.35
C SER A 138 1.79 0.27 -1.67
N VAL A 139 0.99 -0.76 -1.94
CA VAL A 139 0.32 -0.98 -3.21
C VAL A 139 -1.19 -0.96 -3.03
N ASN A 140 -1.85 0.01 -3.64
CA ASN A 140 -3.32 0.17 -3.63
C ASN A 140 -3.93 0.26 -2.22
N THR A 141 -3.29 0.96 -1.30
CA THR A 141 -3.77 1.09 0.09
C THR A 141 -3.97 2.51 0.56
N VAL A 142 -3.27 3.49 -0.02
CA VAL A 142 -3.17 4.87 0.48
C VAL A 142 -4.51 5.55 0.76
N VAL A 143 -5.54 5.30 -0.04
CA VAL A 143 -6.89 5.87 0.18
C VAL A 143 -7.64 5.21 1.35
N MET A 144 -7.11 4.12 1.89
CA MET A 144 -7.67 3.40 3.03
C MET A 144 -6.97 3.74 4.35
N TRP A 145 -5.92 4.56 4.31
CA TRP A 145 -5.20 4.95 5.52
C TRP A 145 -6.08 5.87 6.37
N PRO A 146 -6.12 5.69 7.69
CA PRO A 146 -6.94 6.51 8.58
C PRO A 146 -6.54 7.99 8.56
N ASP A 147 -5.24 8.27 8.44
CA ASP A 147 -4.65 9.60 8.32
C ASP A 147 -3.43 9.54 7.40
N LEU A 148 -3.49 10.29 6.29
CA LEU A 148 -2.41 10.30 5.30
C LEU A 148 -1.10 10.83 5.87
N LEU A 149 -1.15 11.97 6.56
CA LEU A 149 0.07 12.61 7.07
C LEU A 149 0.68 11.83 8.23
N ALA A 150 -0.15 11.23 9.10
CA ALA A 150 0.33 10.31 10.12
C ALA A 150 0.98 9.07 9.49
N GLY A 151 0.37 8.50 8.46
CA GLY A 151 0.92 7.37 7.72
C GLY A 151 2.27 7.69 7.08
N LEU A 152 2.38 8.84 6.43
CA LEU A 152 3.66 9.26 5.83
C LEU A 152 4.74 9.51 6.88
N ARG A 153 4.39 10.09 8.05
CA ARG A 153 5.32 10.27 9.17
C ARG A 153 5.81 8.93 9.74
N GLU A 154 4.91 7.96 9.91
CA GLU A 154 5.26 6.60 10.36
C GLU A 154 6.17 5.90 9.36
N ILE A 155 5.87 5.98 8.07
CA ILE A 155 6.73 5.42 7.01
C ILE A 155 8.10 6.08 7.06
N ARG A 156 8.19 7.42 7.19
CA ARG A 156 9.46 8.12 7.32
C ARG A 156 10.21 7.68 8.59
N ARG A 157 9.53 7.45 9.69
CA ARG A 157 10.13 6.99 10.95
C ARG A 157 10.80 5.62 10.79
N VAL A 158 10.12 4.66 10.17
CA VAL A 158 10.63 3.28 10.03
C VAL A 158 11.66 3.11 8.92
N LEU A 159 11.71 4.01 7.92
CA LEU A 159 12.75 4.03 6.91
C LEU A 159 14.10 4.42 7.54
N ARG A 160 15.17 3.78 7.10
CA ARG A 160 16.55 4.23 7.36
C ARG A 160 16.83 5.58 6.69
N PRO A 161 17.82 6.35 7.15
CA PRO A 161 18.39 7.41 6.32
C PRO A 161 18.71 6.87 4.93
N ASP A 162 18.43 7.64 3.90
CA ASP A 162 18.53 7.26 2.47
C ASP A 162 17.62 6.11 2.01
N GLY A 163 16.76 5.61 2.89
CA GLY A 163 15.76 4.60 2.53
C GLY A 163 14.65 5.17 1.64
N HIS A 164 13.96 4.29 0.92
CA HIS A 164 13.01 4.67 -0.13
C HIS A 164 11.58 4.24 0.20
N LEU A 165 10.61 5.10 -0.09
CA LEU A 165 9.20 4.73 -0.18
C LEU A 165 8.82 4.54 -1.64
N VAL A 166 8.15 3.43 -1.94
CA VAL A 166 7.47 3.15 -3.21
C VAL A 166 5.97 3.03 -2.93
N LEU A 167 5.22 4.06 -3.28
CA LEU A 167 3.78 4.11 -3.12
C LEU A 167 3.11 3.97 -4.48
N SER A 168 2.09 3.13 -4.62
CA SER A 168 1.38 2.99 -5.89
C SER A 168 -0.13 2.97 -5.74
N TRP A 169 -0.79 3.40 -6.80
CA TRP A 169 -2.23 3.36 -6.96
C TRP A 169 -2.63 3.04 -8.40
N HIS A 170 -3.91 2.74 -8.62
CA HIS A 170 -4.46 2.41 -9.94
C HIS A 170 -4.23 3.52 -10.97
N SER A 171 -3.76 3.16 -12.16
CA SER A 171 -3.61 4.08 -13.28
C SER A 171 -4.94 4.39 -13.96
N ALA A 172 -5.14 5.67 -14.35
CA ALA A 172 -6.28 6.09 -15.16
C ALA A 172 -6.24 5.52 -16.59
N THR A 173 -5.08 5.09 -17.05
CA THR A 173 -4.85 4.47 -18.37
C THR A 173 -4.80 2.94 -18.31
N ALA A 174 -5.03 2.34 -17.14
CA ALA A 174 -4.97 0.89 -16.97
C ALA A 174 -5.88 0.16 -17.99
N PRO A 175 -5.47 -1.01 -18.50
CA PRO A 175 -6.29 -1.81 -19.41
C PRO A 175 -7.65 -2.22 -18.81
N SER A 176 -7.68 -2.49 -17.50
CA SER A 176 -8.89 -2.83 -16.76
C SER A 176 -9.80 -1.62 -16.54
N SER A 177 -11.06 -1.71 -16.96
CA SER A 177 -12.06 -0.67 -16.67
C SER A 177 -12.31 -0.45 -15.17
N THR A 178 -12.20 -1.51 -14.37
CA THR A 178 -12.30 -1.43 -12.90
C THR A 178 -11.15 -0.64 -12.32
N SER A 179 -9.91 -0.89 -12.76
CA SER A 179 -8.74 -0.15 -12.32
C SER A 179 -8.85 1.34 -12.68
N ARG A 180 -9.27 1.66 -13.91
CA ARG A 180 -9.50 3.06 -14.33
C ARG A 180 -10.53 3.79 -13.47
N ARG A 181 -11.59 3.11 -13.04
CA ARG A 181 -12.61 3.70 -12.15
C ARG A 181 -12.10 3.95 -10.72
N LEU A 182 -11.05 3.26 -10.32
CA LEU A 182 -10.40 3.42 -9.01
C LEU A 182 -9.25 4.43 -9.05
N ALA A 183 -8.87 4.92 -10.23
CA ALA A 183 -7.82 5.91 -10.36
C ALA A 183 -8.16 7.19 -9.56
N LEU A 184 -7.13 7.83 -9.01
CA LEU A 184 -7.28 9.10 -8.32
C LEU A 184 -7.67 10.20 -9.34
N SER A 185 -8.49 11.15 -8.88
CA SER A 185 -8.69 12.41 -9.62
C SER A 185 -7.39 13.22 -9.62
N ASP A 186 -7.25 14.15 -10.56
CA ASP A 186 -6.08 15.04 -10.61
C ASP A 186 -5.90 15.85 -9.32
N ALA A 187 -7.00 16.27 -8.69
CA ALA A 187 -6.95 16.97 -7.41
C ALA A 187 -6.37 16.08 -6.30
N ASN A 188 -6.83 14.83 -6.21
CA ASN A 188 -6.36 13.87 -5.21
C ASN A 188 -4.90 13.44 -5.47
N THR A 189 -4.53 13.30 -6.75
CA THR A 189 -3.15 13.04 -7.16
C THR A 189 -2.22 14.18 -6.73
N ARG A 190 -2.63 15.43 -6.92
CA ARG A 190 -1.87 16.60 -6.43
C ARG A 190 -1.75 16.61 -4.92
N THR A 191 -2.87 16.44 -4.19
CA THR A 191 -2.85 16.41 -2.72
C THR A 191 -1.90 15.34 -2.18
N LEU A 192 -1.89 14.14 -2.78
CA LEU A 192 -0.96 13.08 -2.39
C LEU A 192 0.48 13.45 -2.71
N SER A 193 0.75 13.99 -3.89
CA SER A 193 2.10 14.42 -4.29
C SER A 193 2.62 15.55 -3.39
N ASP A 194 1.77 16.53 -3.05
CA ASP A 194 2.13 17.63 -2.14
C ASP A 194 2.45 17.12 -0.73
N ALA A 195 1.66 16.16 -0.23
CA ALA A 195 1.91 15.54 1.09
C ALA A 195 3.23 14.73 1.10
N LEU A 196 3.51 13.99 0.04
CA LEU A 196 4.77 13.26 -0.12
C LEU A 196 5.96 14.21 -0.19
N HIS A 197 5.86 15.26 -1.02
CA HIS A 197 6.90 16.29 -1.14
C HIS A 197 7.15 17.01 0.20
N ALA A 198 6.09 17.39 0.90
CA ALA A 198 6.21 18.04 2.22
C ALA A 198 6.85 17.14 3.28
N THR A 199 6.70 15.82 3.18
CA THR A 199 7.22 14.86 4.17
C THR A 199 8.64 14.40 3.84
N PHE A 200 8.97 14.22 2.56
CA PHE A 200 10.23 13.59 2.11
C PHE A 200 11.13 14.50 1.26
N GLY A 201 10.60 15.55 0.66
CA GLY A 201 11.32 16.41 -0.29
C GLY A 201 11.11 15.95 -1.72
N ASP A 202 12.19 15.63 -2.44
CA ASP A 202 12.13 15.29 -3.85
C ASP A 202 11.25 14.06 -4.10
N LEU A 203 10.44 14.17 -5.14
CA LEU A 203 9.44 13.18 -5.53
C LEU A 203 9.63 12.82 -7.00
N GLU A 204 9.76 11.53 -7.27
CA GLU A 204 9.67 10.99 -8.63
C GLU A 204 8.30 10.32 -8.82
N ARG A 205 7.69 10.56 -9.98
CA ARG A 205 6.43 9.92 -10.37
C ARG A 205 6.60 9.16 -11.67
N HIS A 206 6.10 7.92 -11.67
CA HIS A 206 6.10 7.04 -12.84
C HIS A 206 4.67 6.63 -13.18
N ASP A 207 4.25 6.86 -14.41
CA ASP A 207 2.98 6.38 -14.95
C ASP A 207 3.24 5.05 -15.69
N LEU A 208 2.91 3.93 -15.05
CA LEU A 208 3.04 2.58 -15.59
C LEU A 208 1.73 2.12 -16.26
N SER A 209 1.74 0.96 -16.90
CA SER A 209 0.57 0.43 -17.61
C SER A 209 -0.63 0.19 -16.70
N HIS A 210 -0.39 -0.26 -15.47
CA HIS A 210 -1.47 -0.60 -14.51
C HIS A 210 -1.48 0.30 -13.29
N SER A 211 -0.36 0.99 -12.99
CA SER A 211 -0.14 1.75 -11.78
C SER A 211 0.39 3.15 -12.05
N VAL A 212 0.02 4.11 -11.20
CA VAL A 212 0.80 5.33 -10.97
C VAL A 212 1.64 5.07 -9.73
N VAL A 213 2.92 5.39 -9.79
CA VAL A 213 3.89 5.15 -8.71
C VAL A 213 4.52 6.47 -8.31
N TRP A 214 4.64 6.68 -7.00
CA TRP A 214 5.41 7.75 -6.39
C TRP A 214 6.59 7.14 -5.65
N GLN A 215 7.77 7.62 -5.95
CA GLN A 215 9.01 7.26 -5.27
C GLN A 215 9.57 8.47 -4.57
N VAL A 216 9.92 8.31 -3.31
CA VAL A 216 10.58 9.33 -2.49
C VAL A 216 11.69 8.69 -1.68
N GLN A 217 12.72 9.45 -1.37
CA GLN A 217 13.83 9.05 -0.52
C GLN A 217 13.76 9.80 0.81
N ARG A 218 13.97 9.10 1.93
CA ARG A 218 14.19 9.75 3.22
C ARG A 218 15.56 10.43 3.20
N ARG A 219 15.54 11.74 3.15
CA ARG A 219 16.74 12.58 3.44
C ARG A 219 16.64 13.08 4.88
N ASP A 220 17.76 13.11 5.56
CA ASP A 220 17.84 13.65 6.94
C ASP A 220 17.71 15.16 6.96
#